data_9bbe34be000109bfde7ce709ad116ba3
#
_entry.id   9bbe34be000109bfde7ce709ad116ba3
#
_cell.length_a   1.000
_cell.length_b   1.000
_cell.length_c   1.000
_cell.angle_alpha   90.00
_cell.angle_beta   90.00
_cell.angle_gamma   90.00
#
_symmetry.space_group_name_H-M   'P 1'
#
loop_
_entity.id
_entity.type
_entity.pdbx_description
1 polymer ?
#
loop_
_entity_poly.entity_id
_entity_poly.type
_entity_poly.pdbx_seq_one_letter_code
_entity_poly.pdbx_strand_id
1 'polypeptide(L)'
;MSARYQIFHDTHYHYDSPVSLAQQLAHLWPRPCAWQRCSSQQLDISPEPSSRRDELDVFGNPITRLAFERPHDELLVNASLSVEVLARPALDFRQSPAWDRTRDSLAYSSQPLSPERIEACRYRFESPYVHLKQTFVEFSASCFPPGAPLLVGTQALMEKIFSEFTFDAEATQVATPLVEVLERRRGVCQDFAHLMLACLRSRGLPARYISGYLLTQPPPGQPRLIGADASHAWVSVFCPVSGWVDFDPTNNVQPALEHITLAWGRDFSDVSPLRGVILGGGSHDPEVRVTVMPLE
;
A
#
# COMPACT_ATOMS: atom_id res chain seq x y z
N MET A 1 -17.92 10.54 -12.46
CA MET A 1 -17.78 11.27 -11.18
C MET A 1 -16.31 11.34 -10.83
N SER A 2 -15.86 12.45 -10.23
CA SER A 2 -14.52 12.58 -9.67
C SER A 2 -14.59 13.28 -8.32
N ALA A 3 -13.54 13.15 -7.51
CA ALA A 3 -13.35 13.89 -6.28
C ALA A 3 -11.95 14.50 -6.28
N ARG A 4 -11.80 15.70 -5.74
CA ARG A 4 -10.53 16.41 -5.68
C ARG A 4 -10.09 16.60 -4.24
N TYR A 5 -8.79 16.46 -4.01
CA TYR A 5 -8.21 16.51 -2.67
C TYR A 5 -6.95 17.38 -2.65
N GLN A 6 -6.80 18.13 -1.56
CA GLN A 6 -5.53 18.66 -1.11
C GLN A 6 -5.02 17.76 0.00
N ILE A 7 -3.77 17.28 -0.12
CA ILE A 7 -3.17 16.36 0.83
C ILE A 7 -1.89 16.98 1.37
N PHE A 8 -1.71 16.87 2.67
CA PHE A 8 -0.47 17.21 3.36
C PHE A 8 0.04 15.98 4.09
N HIS A 9 1.31 15.66 3.89
CA HIS A 9 2.01 14.59 4.59
C HIS A 9 3.29 15.15 5.16
N ASP A 10 3.33 15.26 6.47
CA ASP A 10 4.46 15.79 7.22
C ASP A 10 5.15 14.64 7.96
N THR A 11 6.45 14.52 7.79
CA THR A 11 7.30 13.59 8.53
C THR A 11 8.38 14.38 9.24
N HIS A 12 8.46 14.25 10.56
CA HIS A 12 9.45 14.88 11.38
C HIS A 12 10.26 13.83 12.13
N TYR A 13 11.57 13.79 11.88
CA TYR A 13 12.53 13.05 12.67
C TYR A 13 13.26 14.01 13.61
N HIS A 14 13.30 13.64 14.87
CA HIS A 14 14.16 14.24 15.87
C HIS A 14 15.17 13.19 16.32
N TYR A 15 16.44 13.52 16.26
CA TYR A 15 17.54 12.60 16.54
C TYR A 15 18.17 12.90 17.91
N ASP A 16 18.40 11.88 18.73
CA ASP A 16 19.06 12.03 20.04
C ASP A 16 20.53 12.46 19.94
N SER A 17 21.15 12.26 18.79
CA SER A 17 22.49 12.70 18.47
C SER A 17 22.61 13.06 17.00
N PRO A 18 23.57 13.92 16.61
CA PRO A 18 23.69 14.34 15.22
C PRO A 18 23.84 13.17 14.25
N VAL A 19 23.06 13.20 13.15
CA VAL A 19 23.25 12.35 11.98
C VAL A 19 24.32 12.99 11.11
N SER A 20 25.44 12.31 10.91
CA SER A 20 26.56 12.81 10.12
C SER A 20 26.42 12.60 8.63
N LEU A 21 25.68 11.54 8.23
CA LEU A 21 25.36 11.21 6.85
C LEU A 21 24.00 10.52 6.81
N ALA A 22 23.16 10.88 5.84
CA ALA A 22 21.93 10.18 5.59
C ALA A 22 21.68 9.99 4.08
N GLN A 23 21.10 8.84 3.73
CA GLN A 23 20.51 8.61 2.41
C GLN A 23 19.07 8.16 2.59
N GLN A 24 18.15 8.93 2.04
CA GLN A 24 16.72 8.71 2.17
C GLN A 24 16.08 8.44 0.81
N LEU A 25 15.04 7.62 0.82
CA LEU A 25 14.17 7.33 -0.31
C LEU A 25 12.73 7.65 0.09
N ALA A 26 12.10 8.57 -0.64
CA ALA A 26 10.72 8.98 -0.41
C ALA A 26 9.79 8.49 -1.52
N HIS A 27 8.66 7.84 -1.14
CA HIS A 27 7.51 7.52 -1.99
C HIS A 27 6.35 8.45 -1.61
N LEU A 28 6.51 9.75 -1.84
CA LEU A 28 5.53 10.77 -1.46
C LEU A 28 4.85 11.42 -2.67
N TRP A 29 5.17 10.98 -3.88
CA TRP A 29 4.53 11.43 -5.11
C TRP A 29 3.40 10.49 -5.53
N PRO A 30 2.18 11.01 -5.80
CA PRO A 30 1.09 10.19 -6.27
C PRO A 30 1.43 9.51 -7.59
N ARG A 31 1.29 8.20 -7.64
CA ARG A 31 1.54 7.44 -8.84
C ARG A 31 0.52 7.78 -9.93
N PRO A 32 0.94 8.09 -11.16
CA PRO A 32 0.02 8.20 -12.29
C PRO A 32 -0.67 6.86 -12.57
N CYS A 33 -2.00 6.85 -12.60
CA CYS A 33 -2.80 5.67 -12.94
C CYS A 33 -4.14 6.07 -13.58
N ALA A 34 -4.87 5.09 -14.12
CA ALA A 34 -6.08 5.35 -14.89
C ALA A 34 -7.20 6.06 -14.10
N TRP A 35 -7.20 5.90 -12.77
CA TRP A 35 -8.22 6.47 -11.89
C TRP A 35 -7.74 7.64 -11.04
N GLN A 36 -6.57 8.22 -11.35
CA GLN A 36 -6.01 9.30 -10.56
C GLN A 36 -5.12 10.22 -11.38
N ARG A 37 -5.22 11.52 -11.10
CA ARG A 37 -4.38 12.57 -11.69
C ARG A 37 -3.85 13.47 -10.58
N CYS A 38 -2.55 13.73 -10.58
CA CYS A 38 -1.94 14.73 -9.72
C CYS A 38 -1.80 16.04 -10.52
N SER A 39 -2.41 17.12 -10.04
CA SER A 39 -2.37 18.44 -10.70
C SER A 39 -1.26 19.33 -10.15
N SER A 40 -0.91 19.18 -8.88
CA SER A 40 0.25 19.84 -8.29
C SER A 40 0.89 18.97 -7.21
N GLN A 41 2.20 19.12 -7.04
CA GLN A 41 2.97 18.43 -6.03
C GLN A 41 4.16 19.28 -5.61
N GLN A 42 4.42 19.34 -4.31
CA GLN A 42 5.55 20.04 -3.72
C GLN A 42 6.13 19.18 -2.61
N LEU A 43 7.46 19.17 -2.49
CA LEU A 43 8.19 18.48 -1.42
C LEU A 43 9.22 19.44 -0.85
N ASP A 44 8.94 19.90 0.37
CA ASP A 44 9.80 20.78 1.14
C ASP A 44 10.58 19.95 2.16
N ILE A 45 11.89 20.18 2.21
CA ILE A 45 12.82 19.35 3.00
C ILE A 45 13.73 20.26 3.80
N SER A 46 13.85 20.02 5.10
CA SER A 46 14.78 20.72 5.99
C SER A 46 15.51 19.73 6.90
N PRO A 47 16.86 19.78 6.98
CA PRO A 47 17.76 20.68 6.25
C PRO A 47 17.76 20.41 4.74
N GLU A 48 18.24 21.38 3.97
CA GLU A 48 18.36 21.20 2.52
C GLU A 48 19.30 20.03 2.21
N PRO A 49 18.87 19.04 1.40
CA PRO A 49 19.71 17.89 1.06
C PRO A 49 20.89 18.30 0.19
N SER A 50 22.05 17.68 0.39
CA SER A 50 23.25 17.85 -0.44
C SER A 50 23.01 17.40 -1.89
N SER A 51 22.14 16.43 -2.11
CA SER A 51 21.63 16.05 -3.42
C SER A 51 20.18 15.57 -3.37
N ARG A 52 19.44 15.88 -4.42
CA ARG A 52 18.07 15.42 -4.65
C ARG A 52 17.94 14.90 -6.08
N ARG A 53 17.28 13.74 -6.23
CA ARG A 53 17.01 13.14 -7.53
C ARG A 53 15.63 12.51 -7.55
N ASP A 54 14.80 12.95 -8.49
CA ASP A 54 13.49 12.37 -8.76
C ASP A 54 13.62 11.36 -9.90
N GLU A 55 13.11 10.14 -9.71
CA GLU A 55 13.19 9.03 -10.66
C GLU A 55 12.02 8.06 -10.51
N LEU A 56 11.99 6.99 -11.27
CA LEU A 56 11.04 5.89 -11.11
C LEU A 56 11.76 4.67 -10.51
N ASP A 57 11.09 4.00 -9.58
CA ASP A 57 11.57 2.72 -9.06
C ASP A 57 11.31 1.56 -10.06
N VAL A 58 11.71 0.34 -9.68
CA VAL A 58 11.54 -0.87 -10.50
C VAL A 58 10.07 -1.28 -10.72
N PHE A 59 9.14 -0.72 -9.96
CA PHE A 59 7.70 -0.91 -10.10
C PHE A 59 7.04 0.25 -10.85
N GLY A 60 7.83 1.27 -11.25
CA GLY A 60 7.38 2.47 -11.92
C GLY A 60 6.71 3.47 -10.97
N ASN A 61 6.95 3.41 -9.66
CA ASN A 61 6.51 4.43 -8.72
C ASN A 61 7.45 5.64 -8.80
N PRO A 62 6.92 6.88 -8.78
CA PRO A 62 7.74 8.06 -8.60
C PRO A 62 8.40 8.04 -7.22
N ILE A 63 9.70 8.29 -7.18
CA ILE A 63 10.50 8.34 -5.95
C ILE A 63 11.42 9.54 -5.96
N THR A 64 11.75 10.03 -4.76
CA THR A 64 12.80 11.04 -4.55
C THR A 64 13.91 10.44 -3.71
N ARG A 65 15.13 10.45 -4.24
CA ARG A 65 16.35 10.14 -3.47
C ARG A 65 16.95 11.41 -2.91
N LEU A 66 17.33 11.35 -1.65
CA LEU A 66 17.92 12.46 -0.91
C LEU A 66 19.22 12.00 -0.27
N ALA A 67 20.25 12.84 -0.31
CA ALA A 67 21.47 12.63 0.44
C ALA A 67 21.75 13.87 1.31
N PHE A 68 22.19 13.63 2.55
CA PHE A 68 22.57 14.65 3.51
C PHE A 68 24.00 14.35 3.97
N GLU A 69 24.92 15.26 3.67
CA GLU A 69 26.34 15.12 3.99
C GLU A 69 26.77 16.10 5.10
N ARG A 70 25.82 16.95 5.57
CA ARG A 70 26.04 17.86 6.69
C ARG A 70 25.39 17.28 7.93
N PRO A 71 26.07 17.35 9.11
CA PRO A 71 25.47 16.94 10.37
C PRO A 71 24.17 17.70 10.65
N HIS A 72 23.16 16.97 11.13
CA HIS A 72 21.84 17.53 11.49
C HIS A 72 21.21 16.74 12.62
N ASP A 73 20.39 17.41 13.43
CA ASP A 73 19.68 16.82 14.58
C ASP A 73 18.19 16.62 14.29
N GLU A 74 17.71 17.18 13.17
CA GLU A 74 16.31 17.07 12.74
C GLU A 74 16.23 16.84 11.22
N LEU A 75 15.18 16.14 10.79
CA LEU A 75 14.81 16.05 9.38
C LEU A 75 13.31 16.26 9.24
N LEU A 76 12.91 17.29 8.52
CA LEU A 76 11.54 17.60 8.15
C LEU A 76 11.35 17.30 6.66
N VAL A 77 10.31 16.53 6.34
CA VAL A 77 9.92 16.22 4.96
C VAL A 77 8.42 16.46 4.85
N ASN A 78 8.04 17.52 4.15
CA ASN A 78 6.65 17.95 4.00
C ASN A 78 6.23 17.82 2.53
N ALA A 79 5.24 16.99 2.25
CA ALA A 79 4.64 16.84 0.93
C ALA A 79 3.27 17.52 0.87
N SER A 80 3.06 18.34 -0.15
CA SER A 80 1.77 18.98 -0.47
C SER A 80 1.33 18.58 -1.86
N LEU A 81 0.13 18.00 -1.99
CA LEU A 81 -0.33 17.33 -3.19
C LEU A 81 -1.77 17.74 -3.51
N SER A 82 -2.06 18.04 -4.79
CA SER A 82 -3.44 18.18 -5.28
C SER A 82 -3.75 17.04 -6.22
N VAL A 83 -4.75 16.23 -5.86
CA VAL A 83 -5.09 15.00 -6.58
C VAL A 83 -6.57 14.97 -6.95
N GLU A 84 -6.86 14.61 -8.18
CA GLU A 84 -8.20 14.24 -8.63
C GLU A 84 -8.29 12.72 -8.74
N VAL A 85 -9.26 12.13 -8.03
CA VAL A 85 -9.58 10.69 -8.10
C VAL A 85 -10.82 10.52 -8.96
N LEU A 86 -10.76 9.64 -9.94
CA LEU A 86 -11.82 9.33 -10.89
C LEU A 86 -12.58 8.07 -10.46
N ALA A 87 -13.89 8.06 -10.69
CA ALA A 87 -14.68 6.86 -10.45
C ALA A 87 -14.17 5.69 -11.29
N ARG A 88 -14.03 4.53 -10.65
CA ARG A 88 -13.69 3.28 -11.31
C ARG A 88 -14.93 2.63 -11.92
N PRO A 89 -14.81 1.88 -13.03
CA PRO A 89 -15.95 1.16 -13.59
C PRO A 89 -16.43 0.08 -12.59
N ALA A 90 -17.75 -0.07 -12.48
CA ALA A 90 -18.33 -1.17 -11.72
C ALA A 90 -18.02 -2.51 -12.42
N LEU A 91 -17.62 -3.50 -11.63
CA LEU A 91 -17.29 -4.84 -12.11
C LEU A 91 -18.30 -5.87 -11.56
N ASP A 92 -18.79 -6.75 -12.43
CA ASP A 92 -19.48 -7.96 -11.98
C ASP A 92 -18.45 -9.04 -11.68
N PHE A 93 -18.15 -9.27 -10.41
CA PHE A 93 -17.15 -10.23 -9.95
C PHE A 93 -17.43 -11.66 -10.37
N ARG A 94 -18.71 -12.01 -10.62
CA ARG A 94 -19.12 -13.34 -11.08
C ARG A 94 -18.64 -13.65 -12.50
N GLN A 95 -18.33 -12.62 -13.28
CA GLN A 95 -17.79 -12.77 -14.64
C GLN A 95 -16.27 -12.94 -14.66
N SER A 96 -15.59 -12.85 -13.52
CA SER A 96 -14.16 -13.11 -13.45
C SER A 96 -13.88 -14.61 -13.72
N PRO A 97 -12.75 -14.94 -14.36
CA PRO A 97 -12.33 -16.32 -14.55
C PRO A 97 -12.22 -17.08 -13.22
N ALA A 98 -12.33 -18.38 -13.26
CA ALA A 98 -12.07 -19.23 -12.10
C ALA A 98 -10.64 -18.98 -11.57
N TRP A 99 -10.50 -18.91 -10.23
CA TRP A 99 -9.22 -18.61 -9.59
C TRP A 99 -8.11 -19.60 -9.92
N ASP A 100 -8.45 -20.90 -9.97
CA ASP A 100 -7.54 -21.98 -10.33
C ASP A 100 -7.08 -21.88 -11.80
N ARG A 101 -7.98 -21.58 -12.73
CA ARG A 101 -7.63 -21.31 -14.13
C ARG A 101 -6.74 -20.05 -14.26
N THR A 102 -7.01 -19.02 -13.48
CA THR A 102 -6.16 -17.82 -13.47
C THR A 102 -4.76 -18.17 -12.99
N ARG A 103 -4.62 -18.90 -11.88
CA ARG A 103 -3.33 -19.41 -11.38
C ARG A 103 -2.58 -20.20 -12.44
N ASP A 104 -3.27 -21.17 -13.07
CA ASP A 104 -2.66 -22.10 -14.03
C ASP A 104 -2.27 -21.38 -15.33
N SER A 105 -3.02 -20.36 -15.74
CA SER A 105 -2.70 -19.53 -16.91
C SER A 105 -1.42 -18.69 -16.77
N LEU A 106 -0.91 -18.54 -15.55
CA LEU A 106 0.32 -17.84 -15.21
C LEU A 106 1.47 -18.80 -14.85
N ALA A 107 1.25 -20.10 -14.95
CA ALA A 107 2.31 -21.11 -14.80
C ALA A 107 3.30 -21.01 -15.96
N TYR A 108 4.53 -21.48 -15.71
CA TYR A 108 5.54 -21.61 -16.77
C TYR A 108 5.00 -22.47 -17.93
N SER A 109 5.07 -21.95 -19.13
CA SER A 109 4.65 -22.65 -20.34
C SER A 109 5.55 -22.29 -21.52
N SER A 110 5.49 -23.07 -22.60
CA SER A 110 6.18 -22.77 -23.86
C SER A 110 5.53 -21.61 -24.64
N GLN A 111 4.33 -21.20 -24.27
CA GLN A 111 3.64 -20.07 -24.88
C GLN A 111 4.09 -18.76 -24.21
N PRO A 112 4.43 -17.71 -24.99
CA PRO A 112 4.79 -16.42 -24.42
C PRO A 112 3.61 -15.79 -23.69
N LEU A 113 3.87 -15.27 -22.49
CA LEU A 113 2.89 -14.46 -21.76
C LEU A 113 2.85 -13.04 -22.32
N SER A 114 1.69 -12.38 -22.23
CA SER A 114 1.60 -10.95 -22.52
C SER A 114 2.40 -10.13 -21.50
N PRO A 115 2.82 -8.89 -21.84
CA PRO A 115 3.56 -8.01 -20.91
C PRO A 115 2.86 -7.84 -19.56
N GLU A 116 1.53 -7.68 -19.53
CA GLU A 116 0.73 -7.52 -18.31
C GLU A 116 0.77 -8.78 -17.43
N ARG A 117 0.76 -9.96 -18.06
CA ARG A 117 0.87 -11.24 -17.34
C ARG A 117 2.28 -11.47 -16.81
N ILE A 118 3.30 -11.06 -17.54
CA ILE A 118 4.70 -11.10 -17.08
C ILE A 118 4.86 -10.17 -15.87
N GLU A 119 4.32 -8.95 -15.94
CA GLU A 119 4.31 -8.03 -14.81
C GLU A 119 3.58 -8.65 -13.61
N ALA A 120 2.39 -9.22 -13.81
CA ALA A 120 1.63 -9.86 -12.75
C ALA A 120 2.39 -10.99 -12.06
N CYS A 121 3.18 -11.77 -12.81
CA CYS A 121 3.98 -12.86 -12.25
C CYS A 121 4.97 -12.39 -11.17
N ARG A 122 5.45 -11.14 -11.22
CA ARG A 122 6.36 -10.55 -10.21
C ARG A 122 5.72 -10.52 -8.81
N TYR A 123 4.39 -10.48 -8.73
CA TYR A 123 3.61 -10.37 -7.50
C TYR A 123 3.04 -11.71 -7.00
N ARG A 124 3.62 -12.84 -7.41
CA ARG A 124 3.24 -14.19 -6.97
C ARG A 124 4.18 -14.78 -5.93
N PHE A 125 5.32 -14.15 -5.72
CA PHE A 125 6.42 -14.68 -4.92
C PHE A 125 6.46 -14.05 -3.53
N GLU A 126 7.30 -14.62 -2.67
CA GLU A 126 7.62 -14.08 -1.36
C GLU A 126 8.28 -12.70 -1.46
N SER A 127 8.14 -11.94 -0.39
CA SER A 127 8.77 -10.65 -0.21
C SER A 127 9.11 -10.46 1.28
N PRO A 128 9.87 -9.43 1.68
CA PRO A 128 10.36 -9.30 3.05
C PRO A 128 9.31 -9.46 4.17
N TYR A 129 8.09 -8.98 3.95
CA TYR A 129 6.99 -9.10 4.92
C TYR A 129 5.94 -10.15 4.55
N VAL A 130 5.98 -10.73 3.36
CA VAL A 130 4.97 -11.69 2.88
C VAL A 130 5.62 -13.00 2.50
N HIS A 131 5.57 -13.97 3.43
CA HIS A 131 6.04 -15.34 3.21
C HIS A 131 4.89 -16.25 2.82
N LEU A 132 5.17 -17.25 1.96
CA LEU A 132 4.19 -18.23 1.52
C LEU A 132 4.16 -19.41 2.50
N LYS A 133 3.01 -19.68 3.10
CA LYS A 133 2.86 -20.77 4.07
C LYS A 133 1.53 -21.49 3.90
N GLN A 134 1.50 -22.78 4.21
CA GLN A 134 0.32 -23.62 4.15
C GLN A 134 -0.82 -23.10 5.05
N THR A 135 -0.51 -22.49 6.19
CA THR A 135 -1.51 -21.91 7.10
C THR A 135 -2.35 -20.81 6.44
N PHE A 136 -1.79 -20.04 5.49
CA PHE A 136 -2.53 -19.01 4.74
C PHE A 136 -3.43 -19.62 3.67
N VAL A 137 -3.01 -20.75 3.08
CA VAL A 137 -3.88 -21.55 2.19
C VAL A 137 -5.06 -22.11 2.98
N GLU A 138 -4.84 -22.67 4.16
CA GLU A 138 -5.88 -23.21 5.04
C GLU A 138 -6.85 -22.13 5.52
N PHE A 139 -6.35 -21.00 6.00
CA PHE A 139 -7.18 -19.87 6.42
C PHE A 139 -8.12 -19.39 5.32
N SER A 140 -7.62 -19.29 4.09
CA SER A 140 -8.39 -18.81 2.93
C SER A 140 -9.18 -19.91 2.18
N ALA A 141 -9.17 -21.16 2.66
CA ALA A 141 -9.73 -22.31 1.91
C ALA A 141 -11.23 -22.15 1.58
N SER A 142 -12.01 -21.69 2.53
CA SER A 142 -13.45 -21.49 2.34
C SER A 142 -13.80 -20.41 1.31
N CYS A 143 -12.90 -19.46 1.05
CA CYS A 143 -13.10 -18.37 0.09
C CYS A 143 -12.85 -18.79 -1.36
N PHE A 144 -12.08 -19.87 -1.57
CA PHE A 144 -11.64 -20.31 -2.90
C PHE A 144 -11.97 -21.77 -3.16
N PRO A 145 -13.26 -22.17 -3.19
CA PRO A 145 -13.62 -23.51 -3.63
C PRO A 145 -13.23 -23.72 -5.11
N PRO A 146 -12.98 -24.97 -5.55
CA PRO A 146 -12.59 -25.26 -6.93
C PRO A 146 -13.54 -24.62 -7.95
N GLY A 147 -13.01 -23.95 -8.95
CA GLY A 147 -13.80 -23.33 -10.02
C GLY A 147 -14.52 -22.03 -9.63
N ALA A 148 -14.38 -21.52 -8.40
CA ALA A 148 -15.00 -20.25 -8.00
C ALA A 148 -14.40 -19.06 -8.79
N PRO A 149 -15.24 -18.05 -9.14
CA PRO A 149 -14.73 -16.83 -9.78
C PRO A 149 -13.69 -16.13 -8.90
N LEU A 150 -12.57 -15.72 -9.48
CA LEU A 150 -11.42 -15.13 -8.77
C LEU A 150 -11.83 -13.95 -7.88
N LEU A 151 -12.56 -12.97 -8.44
CA LEU A 151 -12.90 -11.75 -7.71
C LEU A 151 -13.96 -12.00 -6.63
N VAL A 152 -14.84 -13.00 -6.80
CA VAL A 152 -15.77 -13.44 -5.76
C VAL A 152 -15.00 -14.07 -4.58
N GLY A 153 -14.05 -14.95 -4.86
CA GLY A 153 -13.19 -15.51 -3.81
C GLY A 153 -12.34 -14.46 -3.10
N THR A 154 -11.84 -13.48 -3.85
CA THR A 154 -11.06 -12.36 -3.29
C THR A 154 -11.92 -11.48 -2.39
N GLN A 155 -13.15 -11.18 -2.79
CA GLN A 155 -14.12 -10.45 -1.97
C GLN A 155 -14.44 -11.23 -0.69
N ALA A 156 -14.71 -12.51 -0.79
CA ALA A 156 -14.98 -13.36 0.38
C ALA A 156 -13.78 -13.39 1.36
N LEU A 157 -12.55 -13.38 0.86
CA LEU A 157 -11.36 -13.27 1.70
C LEU A 157 -11.27 -11.91 2.39
N MET A 158 -11.55 -10.81 1.70
CA MET A 158 -11.62 -9.47 2.26
C MET A 158 -12.65 -9.41 3.41
N GLU A 159 -13.87 -9.88 3.16
CA GLU A 159 -14.96 -9.93 4.14
C GLU A 159 -14.59 -10.81 5.35
N LYS A 160 -13.90 -11.92 5.13
CA LYS A 160 -13.42 -12.82 6.20
C LYS A 160 -12.38 -12.13 7.08
N ILE A 161 -11.40 -11.42 6.50
CA ILE A 161 -10.41 -10.67 7.27
C ILE A 161 -11.11 -9.58 8.07
N PHE A 162 -11.96 -8.78 7.45
CA PHE A 162 -12.70 -7.72 8.14
C PHE A 162 -13.53 -8.24 9.32
N SER A 163 -14.21 -9.37 9.16
CA SER A 163 -15.10 -9.94 10.19
C SER A 163 -14.38 -10.68 11.31
N GLU A 164 -13.21 -11.26 11.05
CA GLU A 164 -12.48 -12.07 12.01
C GLU A 164 -11.34 -11.34 12.72
N PHE A 165 -10.97 -10.13 12.27
CA PHE A 165 -9.86 -9.35 12.83
C PHE A 165 -10.33 -8.03 13.42
N THR A 166 -9.66 -7.59 14.47
CA THR A 166 -9.91 -6.31 15.13
C THR A 166 -8.79 -5.33 14.81
N PHE A 167 -9.14 -4.13 14.33
CA PHE A 167 -8.17 -3.05 14.17
C PHE A 167 -7.67 -2.59 15.54
N ASP A 168 -6.35 -2.61 15.72
CA ASP A 168 -5.69 -2.25 16.98
C ASP A 168 -4.31 -1.65 16.65
N ALA A 169 -4.19 -0.34 16.84
CA ALA A 169 -2.97 0.40 16.49
C ALA A 169 -1.76 0.03 17.36
N GLU A 170 -1.98 -0.58 18.53
CA GLU A 170 -0.93 -0.95 19.48
C GLU A 170 -0.58 -2.45 19.40
N ALA A 171 -1.32 -3.25 18.64
CA ALA A 171 -1.19 -4.71 18.63
C ALA A 171 0.09 -5.21 17.93
N THR A 172 0.62 -4.45 16.99
CA THR A 172 1.70 -4.91 16.10
C THR A 172 2.72 -3.81 15.84
N GLN A 173 3.91 -4.24 15.44
CA GLN A 173 4.96 -3.42 14.85
C GLN A 173 5.13 -3.79 13.38
N VAL A 174 5.78 -2.93 12.60
CA VAL A 174 6.02 -3.15 11.14
C VAL A 174 6.61 -4.52 10.83
N ALA A 175 7.43 -5.08 11.72
CA ALA A 175 8.11 -6.36 11.55
C ALA A 175 7.38 -7.56 12.20
N THR A 176 6.16 -7.39 12.75
CA THR A 176 5.42 -8.49 13.37
C THR A 176 5.14 -9.59 12.34
N PRO A 177 5.50 -10.87 12.61
CA PRO A 177 5.27 -11.97 11.66
C PRO A 177 3.78 -12.19 11.39
N LEU A 178 3.40 -12.38 10.13
CA LEU A 178 1.99 -12.57 9.72
C LEU A 178 1.30 -13.80 10.38
N VAL A 179 2.06 -14.81 10.77
CA VAL A 179 1.51 -15.97 11.51
C VAL A 179 0.98 -15.50 12.87
N GLU A 180 1.71 -14.60 13.52
CA GLU A 180 1.31 -14.02 14.80
C GLU A 180 0.07 -13.10 14.65
N VAL A 181 0.01 -12.29 13.59
CA VAL A 181 -1.19 -11.53 13.23
C VAL A 181 -2.39 -12.46 13.01
N LEU A 182 -2.18 -13.57 12.28
CA LEU A 182 -3.21 -14.57 12.03
C LEU A 182 -3.71 -15.22 13.33
N GLU A 183 -2.82 -15.52 14.28
CA GLU A 183 -3.16 -16.14 15.56
C GLU A 183 -3.88 -15.15 16.49
N ARG A 184 -3.37 -13.92 16.61
CA ARG A 184 -3.90 -12.90 17.52
C ARG A 184 -5.21 -12.26 17.03
N ARG A 185 -5.50 -12.32 15.74
CA ARG A 185 -6.67 -11.69 15.11
C ARG A 185 -6.73 -10.16 15.33
N ARG A 186 -5.59 -9.52 15.44
CA ARG A 186 -5.46 -8.07 15.66
C ARG A 186 -4.30 -7.51 14.85
N GLY A 187 -4.43 -6.24 14.44
CA GLY A 187 -3.39 -5.52 13.72
C GLY A 187 -3.91 -4.24 13.09
N VAL A 188 -3.10 -3.66 12.22
CA VAL A 188 -3.40 -2.44 11.48
C VAL A 188 -3.62 -2.71 9.98
N CYS A 189 -3.94 -1.67 9.21
CA CYS A 189 -4.21 -1.79 7.78
C CYS A 189 -3.05 -2.47 7.01
N GLN A 190 -1.80 -2.22 7.38
CA GLN A 190 -0.63 -2.88 6.81
C GLN A 190 -0.67 -4.40 7.03
N ASP A 191 -1.01 -4.85 8.26
CA ASP A 191 -1.07 -6.26 8.59
C ASP A 191 -2.16 -6.98 7.83
N PHE A 192 -3.34 -6.36 7.71
CA PHE A 192 -4.48 -6.93 7.00
C PHE A 192 -4.21 -7.01 5.49
N ALA A 193 -3.56 -6.00 4.92
CA ALA A 193 -3.11 -6.04 3.54
C ALA A 193 -2.06 -7.14 3.32
N HIS A 194 -1.04 -7.25 4.18
CA HIS A 194 -0.03 -8.30 4.09
C HIS A 194 -0.63 -9.70 4.27
N LEU A 195 -1.56 -9.90 5.20
CA LEU A 195 -2.26 -11.17 5.41
C LEU A 195 -3.05 -11.57 4.16
N MET A 196 -3.79 -10.64 3.57
CA MET A 196 -4.53 -10.87 2.34
C MET A 196 -3.58 -11.24 1.17
N LEU A 197 -2.44 -10.56 1.04
CA LEU A 197 -1.39 -10.90 0.08
C LEU A 197 -0.83 -12.30 0.30
N ALA A 198 -0.52 -12.65 1.56
CA ALA A 198 -0.01 -13.98 1.91
C ALA A 198 -0.99 -15.10 1.52
N CYS A 199 -2.29 -14.89 1.79
CA CYS A 199 -3.34 -15.83 1.41
C CYS A 199 -3.45 -16.01 -0.11
N LEU A 200 -3.48 -14.90 -0.87
CA LEU A 200 -3.60 -14.92 -2.33
C LEU A 200 -2.35 -15.54 -2.99
N ARG A 201 -1.16 -15.09 -2.58
CA ARG A 201 0.10 -15.58 -3.16
C ARG A 201 0.40 -17.03 -2.79
N SER A 202 0.04 -17.49 -1.58
CA SER A 202 0.15 -18.91 -1.21
C SER A 202 -0.74 -19.82 -2.07
N ARG A 203 -1.76 -19.26 -2.72
CA ARG A 203 -2.57 -19.92 -3.77
C ARG A 203 -2.03 -19.72 -5.19
N GLY A 204 -0.89 -19.05 -5.35
CA GLY A 204 -0.29 -18.74 -6.64
C GLY A 204 -0.98 -17.62 -7.41
N LEU A 205 -1.80 -16.80 -6.75
CA LEU A 205 -2.50 -15.66 -7.35
C LEU A 205 -1.65 -14.40 -7.24
N PRO A 206 -1.51 -13.62 -8.33
CA PRO A 206 -0.78 -12.35 -8.28
C PRO A 206 -1.56 -11.32 -7.48
N ALA A 207 -0.91 -10.75 -6.48
CA ALA A 207 -1.48 -9.67 -5.69
C ALA A 207 -0.37 -8.71 -5.24
N ARG A 208 -0.62 -7.40 -5.30
CA ARG A 208 0.32 -6.34 -4.93
C ARG A 208 -0.21 -5.50 -3.79
N TYR A 209 0.71 -4.99 -2.99
CA TYR A 209 0.47 -4.05 -1.92
C TYR A 209 0.31 -2.65 -2.50
N ILE A 210 -0.70 -1.92 -2.05
CA ILE A 210 -0.88 -0.50 -2.40
C ILE A 210 -0.68 0.32 -1.14
N SER A 211 0.18 1.33 -1.25
CA SER A 211 0.35 2.40 -0.26
C SER A 211 -0.34 3.66 -0.75
N GLY A 212 -1.07 4.34 0.12
CA GLY A 212 -1.77 5.56 -0.25
C GLY A 212 -2.37 6.28 0.95
N TYR A 213 -3.37 7.11 0.66
CA TYR A 213 -4.15 7.82 1.67
C TYR A 213 -5.62 7.47 1.55
N LEU A 214 -6.31 7.52 2.67
CA LEU A 214 -7.75 7.36 2.75
C LEU A 214 -8.37 8.62 3.34
N LEU A 215 -9.40 9.14 2.68
CA LEU A 215 -10.23 10.19 3.27
C LEU A 215 -11.02 9.60 4.44
N THR A 216 -10.65 9.95 5.67
CA THR A 216 -11.40 9.56 6.86
C THR A 216 -12.55 10.53 7.12
N GLN A 217 -13.70 10.01 7.52
CA GLN A 217 -14.83 10.84 7.93
C GLN A 217 -14.82 10.99 9.45
N PRO A 218 -14.90 12.23 9.98
CA PRO A 218 -15.01 12.42 11.42
C PRO A 218 -16.32 11.79 11.93
N PRO A 219 -16.36 11.38 13.19
CA PRO A 219 -17.61 10.94 13.83
C PRO A 219 -18.69 12.02 13.70
N PRO A 220 -19.98 11.63 13.57
CA PRO A 220 -21.07 12.59 13.45
C PRO A 220 -21.04 13.66 14.54
N GLY A 221 -21.07 14.94 14.13
CA GLY A 221 -21.07 16.10 15.03
C GLY A 221 -19.69 16.53 15.55
N GLN A 222 -18.61 15.90 15.13
CA GLN A 222 -17.26 16.33 15.47
C GLN A 222 -16.60 17.05 14.28
N PRO A 223 -15.82 18.13 14.52
CA PRO A 223 -15.05 18.77 13.47
C PRO A 223 -13.92 17.83 13.00
N ARG A 224 -13.57 17.94 11.74
CA ARG A 224 -12.41 17.20 11.19
C ARG A 224 -11.13 17.71 11.85
N LEU A 225 -10.33 16.79 12.39
CA LEU A 225 -9.03 17.10 12.97
C LEU A 225 -7.97 17.14 11.86
N ILE A 226 -7.16 18.20 11.84
CA ILE A 226 -6.00 18.30 10.94
C ILE A 226 -4.91 17.36 11.46
N GLY A 227 -4.30 16.58 10.55
CA GLY A 227 -3.25 15.62 10.90
C GLY A 227 -3.75 14.29 11.50
N ALA A 228 -5.06 14.06 11.50
CA ALA A 228 -5.66 12.83 12.04
C ALA A 228 -5.87 11.73 10.98
N ASP A 229 -5.71 12.06 9.70
CA ASP A 229 -5.71 11.05 8.64
C ASP A 229 -4.40 10.25 8.72
N ALA A 230 -4.42 9.01 8.27
CA ALA A 230 -3.25 8.16 8.28
C ALA A 230 -2.91 7.70 6.87
N SER A 231 -1.65 7.33 6.66
CA SER A 231 -1.28 6.50 5.54
C SER A 231 -2.11 5.23 5.59
N HIS A 232 -2.59 4.77 4.44
CA HIS A 232 -3.44 3.61 4.34
C HIS A 232 -2.86 2.56 3.41
N ALA A 233 -3.24 1.32 3.62
CA ALA A 233 -2.79 0.20 2.84
C ALA A 233 -3.96 -0.68 2.40
N TRP A 234 -3.88 -1.16 1.15
CA TRP A 234 -4.83 -2.12 0.62
C TRP A 234 -4.17 -3.04 -0.40
N VAL A 235 -4.94 -3.90 -1.03
CA VAL A 235 -4.46 -4.95 -1.94
C VAL A 235 -5.03 -4.76 -3.33
N SER A 236 -4.25 -5.03 -4.35
CA SER A 236 -4.71 -5.14 -5.74
C SER A 236 -4.43 -6.54 -6.27
N VAL A 237 -5.43 -7.19 -6.86
CA VAL A 237 -5.36 -8.55 -7.39
C VAL A 237 -5.44 -8.53 -8.91
N PHE A 238 -4.59 -9.30 -9.59
CA PHE A 238 -4.61 -9.37 -11.04
C PHE A 238 -5.68 -10.33 -11.53
N CYS A 239 -6.62 -9.80 -12.30
CA CYS A 239 -7.61 -10.57 -13.05
C CYS A 239 -7.29 -10.49 -14.55
N PRO A 240 -7.14 -11.62 -15.28
CA PRO A 240 -6.78 -11.62 -16.70
C PRO A 240 -7.74 -10.86 -17.63
N VAL A 241 -8.99 -10.66 -17.18
CA VAL A 241 -10.03 -9.97 -17.96
C VAL A 241 -10.18 -8.52 -17.54
N SER A 242 -10.10 -8.22 -16.22
CA SER A 242 -10.36 -6.89 -15.67
C SER A 242 -9.08 -6.12 -15.32
N GLY A 243 -7.89 -6.73 -15.47
CA GLY A 243 -6.64 -6.14 -15.00
C GLY A 243 -6.52 -6.17 -13.48
N TRP A 244 -5.90 -5.15 -12.91
CA TRP A 244 -5.71 -5.03 -11.47
C TRP A 244 -6.98 -4.47 -10.79
N VAL A 245 -7.49 -5.21 -9.82
CA VAL A 245 -8.71 -4.88 -9.06
C VAL A 245 -8.37 -4.75 -7.58
N ASP A 246 -8.76 -3.64 -6.99
CA ASP A 246 -8.38 -3.27 -5.62
C ASP A 246 -9.43 -3.71 -4.59
N PHE A 247 -8.94 -4.08 -3.38
CA PHE A 247 -9.72 -4.55 -2.24
C PHE A 247 -9.10 -4.01 -0.95
N ASP A 248 -9.89 -3.38 -0.09
CA ASP A 248 -9.47 -2.87 1.21
C ASP A 248 -10.00 -3.76 2.36
N PRO A 249 -9.15 -4.67 2.89
CA PRO A 249 -9.57 -5.59 3.94
C PRO A 249 -9.80 -4.91 5.30
N THR A 250 -9.30 -3.69 5.49
CA THR A 250 -9.48 -2.94 6.74
C THR A 250 -10.87 -2.34 6.87
N ASN A 251 -11.43 -1.89 5.74
CA ASN A 251 -12.73 -1.23 5.70
C ASN A 251 -13.82 -2.07 5.02
N ASN A 252 -13.48 -3.25 4.51
CA ASN A 252 -14.36 -4.13 3.75
C ASN A 252 -15.03 -3.43 2.56
N VAL A 253 -14.25 -2.68 1.79
CA VAL A 253 -14.74 -1.93 0.64
C VAL A 253 -13.86 -2.14 -0.59
N GLN A 254 -14.44 -1.96 -1.77
CA GLN A 254 -13.66 -1.69 -2.96
C GLN A 254 -13.17 -0.24 -2.94
N PRO A 255 -11.86 0.00 -3.06
CA PRO A 255 -11.32 1.35 -3.21
C PRO A 255 -12.04 2.15 -4.29
N ALA A 256 -12.53 3.33 -3.93
CA ALA A 256 -13.31 4.23 -4.77
C ALA A 256 -12.71 5.65 -4.73
N LEU A 257 -13.56 6.66 -4.67
CA LEU A 257 -13.13 8.07 -4.73
C LEU A 257 -12.29 8.49 -3.51
N GLU A 258 -12.47 7.86 -2.36
CA GLU A 258 -11.81 8.20 -1.10
C GLU A 258 -10.37 7.67 -0.99
N HIS A 259 -9.94 6.80 -1.91
CA HIS A 259 -8.62 6.15 -1.89
C HIS A 259 -7.66 6.81 -2.88
N ILE A 260 -6.59 7.41 -2.37
CA ILE A 260 -5.55 8.08 -3.16
C ILE A 260 -4.29 7.19 -3.19
N THR A 261 -3.90 6.71 -4.36
CA THR A 261 -2.75 5.82 -4.53
C THR A 261 -1.44 6.60 -4.56
N LEU A 262 -0.48 6.26 -3.70
CA LEU A 262 0.89 6.75 -3.78
C LEU A 262 1.78 5.81 -4.59
N ALA A 263 1.83 4.55 -4.19
CA ALA A 263 2.73 3.58 -4.80
C ALA A 263 2.16 2.16 -4.69
N TRP A 264 2.69 1.25 -5.49
CA TRP A 264 2.47 -0.17 -5.30
C TRP A 264 3.75 -0.99 -5.41
N GLY A 265 3.80 -2.09 -4.68
CA GLY A 265 4.94 -2.97 -4.60
C GLY A 265 4.55 -4.39 -4.19
N ARG A 266 5.53 -5.19 -3.83
CA ARG A 266 5.28 -6.55 -3.34
C ARG A 266 4.75 -6.54 -1.91
N ASP A 267 5.28 -5.65 -1.07
CA ASP A 267 4.85 -5.40 0.30
C ASP A 267 5.26 -3.98 0.74
N PHE A 268 5.07 -3.64 2.01
CA PHE A 268 5.40 -2.32 2.56
C PHE A 268 6.87 -1.93 2.37
N SER A 269 7.81 -2.90 2.35
CA SER A 269 9.24 -2.60 2.17
C SER A 269 9.56 -1.94 0.83
N ASP A 270 8.77 -2.22 -0.21
CA ASP A 270 8.95 -1.63 -1.52
C ASP A 270 8.39 -0.19 -1.61
N VAL A 271 7.42 0.19 -0.76
CA VAL A 271 6.60 1.41 -0.90
C VAL A 271 6.48 2.25 0.37
N SER A 272 7.34 2.04 1.35
CA SER A 272 7.40 2.87 2.56
C SER A 272 7.48 4.35 2.18
N PRO A 273 6.64 5.24 2.77
CA PRO A 273 6.61 6.66 2.41
C PRO A 273 7.97 7.35 2.55
N LEU A 274 8.70 7.04 3.60
CA LEU A 274 10.07 7.50 3.79
C LEU A 274 10.90 6.39 4.45
N ARG A 275 12.06 6.08 3.89
CA ARG A 275 12.99 5.10 4.44
C ARG A 275 14.42 5.49 4.07
N GLY A 276 15.39 5.07 4.88
CA GLY A 276 16.78 5.39 4.57
C GLY A 276 17.77 4.66 5.44
N VAL A 277 19.02 5.06 5.27
CA VAL A 277 20.15 4.66 6.08
C VAL A 277 20.79 5.94 6.62
N ILE A 278 21.07 5.96 7.90
CA ILE A 278 21.73 7.07 8.60
C ILE A 278 22.99 6.59 9.30
N LEU A 279 23.92 7.49 9.45
CA LEU A 279 25.13 7.30 10.25
C LEU A 279 25.11 8.25 11.44
N GLY A 280 24.95 7.74 12.65
CA GLY A 280 24.65 8.50 13.86
C GLY A 280 23.16 8.48 14.19
N GLY A 281 22.62 9.54 14.78
CA GLY A 281 21.19 9.73 15.07
C GLY A 281 20.72 9.19 16.41
N GLY A 282 21.33 8.15 16.95
CA GLY A 282 20.83 7.50 18.17
C GLY A 282 19.44 6.89 18.01
N SER A 283 18.64 6.90 19.08
CA SER A 283 17.22 6.51 19.00
C SER A 283 16.42 7.62 18.33
N HIS A 284 15.48 7.26 17.47
CA HIS A 284 14.64 8.22 16.78
C HIS A 284 13.36 7.52 16.27
N ASP A 285 12.24 8.10 16.57
CA ASP A 285 10.94 7.70 16.02
C ASP A 285 10.36 8.86 15.22
N PRO A 286 9.90 8.65 13.97
CA PRO A 286 9.31 9.72 13.18
C PRO A 286 7.92 10.08 13.70
N GLU A 287 7.65 11.36 13.83
CA GLU A 287 6.30 11.87 13.93
C GLU A 287 5.72 12.05 12.52
N VAL A 288 4.65 11.32 12.20
CA VAL A 288 3.99 11.40 10.90
C VAL A 288 2.58 11.97 11.07
N ARG A 289 2.26 13.00 10.29
CA ARG A 289 0.93 13.61 10.23
C ARG A 289 0.44 13.64 8.80
N VAL A 290 -0.78 13.18 8.59
CA VAL A 290 -1.43 13.20 7.27
C VAL A 290 -2.75 13.96 7.37
N THR A 291 -3.03 14.79 6.38
CA THR A 291 -4.31 15.49 6.23
C THR A 291 -4.78 15.35 4.78
N VAL A 292 -5.99 14.82 4.59
CA VAL A 292 -6.63 14.71 3.28
C VAL A 292 -7.88 15.62 3.28
N MET A 293 -7.83 16.74 2.57
CA MET A 293 -8.92 17.70 2.51
C MET A 293 -9.66 17.59 1.18
N PRO A 294 -10.99 17.33 1.16
CA PRO A 294 -11.76 17.42 -0.05
C PRO A 294 -11.81 18.87 -0.54
N LEU A 295 -11.66 19.05 -1.84
CA LEU A 295 -11.84 20.32 -2.54
C LEU A 295 -13.22 20.34 -3.22
N GLU A 296 -13.90 21.48 -3.16
CA GLU A 296 -15.21 21.68 -3.81
C GLU A 296 -15.14 21.61 -5.34
#